data_734fd37c2bd9e027c7cc6f0cf005ccdc
#
_entry.id   734fd37c2bd9e027c7cc6f0cf005ccdc
#
_cell.length_a   1.000
_cell.length_b   1.000
_cell.length_c   1.000
_cell.angle_alpha   90.00
_cell.angle_beta   90.00
_cell.angle_gamma   90.00
#
_symmetry.space_group_name_H-M   'P 1'
#
loop_
_entity.id
_entity.type
_entity.pdbx_description
1 polymer ?
#
loop_
_entity_poly.entity_id
_entity_poly.type
_entity_poly.pdbx_seq_one_letter_code
_entity_poly.pdbx_strand_id
1 'polypeptide(L)'
;MTGAEIRYNYVIGDVQGCFEALKALLKTIQFDPDQDFIWFAGDLVARGENSLGALRFIKKLVERNAAATVLGNHDLTLLAAARGIKAIKDKDNIRDVIDAIDSDDLIDWLRKQPLCVFPNATTVLTHAGIPTNWTAEQTAALAAEVEAVIAADDFDVVDAFLKEMYGKEPTLWSDELTGHARLRCIVNYLTRMRLTDSAGRLEFSFKDSLSDSMPEGFKPWFEFASQAAQTHKVVFGHWAALQGKTISDSIQNVDGGCVWGHQLMAYRLEDETLFAVDNPVQ
;
A
#
# COMPACT_ATOMS: atom_id res chain seq x y z
N MET A 1 11.06 -1.03 -29.21
CA MET A 1 10.73 -2.41 -28.79
C MET A 1 9.24 -2.58 -28.96
N THR A 2 8.79 -3.51 -29.79
CA THR A 2 7.38 -3.87 -29.97
C THR A 2 6.91 -4.40 -28.63
N GLY A 3 6.01 -3.68 -27.94
CA GLY A 3 5.48 -4.08 -26.66
C GLY A 3 4.76 -5.43 -26.80
N ALA A 4 5.35 -6.46 -26.21
CA ALA A 4 4.61 -7.69 -25.99
C ALA A 4 3.41 -7.33 -25.12
N GLU A 5 2.23 -7.78 -25.49
CA GLU A 5 1.02 -7.61 -24.72
C GLU A 5 1.19 -8.38 -23.40
N ILE A 6 0.95 -7.73 -22.26
CA ILE A 6 1.00 -8.36 -20.93
C ILE A 6 -0.08 -9.45 -20.90
N ARG A 7 0.30 -10.68 -20.56
CA ARG A 7 -0.60 -11.83 -20.47
C ARG A 7 -1.57 -11.68 -19.30
N TYR A 8 -1.02 -11.40 -18.10
CA TYR A 8 -1.79 -11.20 -16.87
C TYR A 8 -1.22 -10.10 -16.01
N ASN A 9 -2.14 -9.31 -15.41
CA ASN A 9 -1.83 -8.35 -14.37
C ASN A 9 -2.31 -8.86 -13.02
N TYR A 10 -1.39 -8.99 -12.05
CA TYR A 10 -1.70 -9.43 -10.70
C TYR A 10 -1.52 -8.27 -9.72
N VAL A 11 -2.46 -8.09 -8.78
CA VAL A 11 -2.27 -7.23 -7.63
C VAL A 11 -1.97 -8.10 -6.41
N ILE A 12 -0.77 -7.95 -5.83
CA ILE A 12 -0.35 -8.65 -4.62
C ILE A 12 -0.54 -7.74 -3.42
N GLY A 13 -1.15 -8.26 -2.35
CA GLY A 13 -1.38 -7.56 -1.10
C GLY A 13 -0.10 -7.36 -0.27
N ASP A 14 -0.30 -6.97 0.98
CA ASP A 14 0.76 -6.64 1.94
C ASP A 14 1.77 -7.78 2.12
N VAL A 15 2.98 -7.59 1.60
CA VAL A 15 4.06 -8.58 1.70
C VAL A 15 4.66 -8.58 3.10
N GLN A 16 4.87 -7.39 3.66
CA GLN A 16 5.40 -7.15 5.00
C GLN A 16 6.62 -8.03 5.34
N GLY A 17 7.56 -8.23 4.39
CA GLY A 17 8.74 -9.05 4.60
C GLY A 17 8.49 -10.56 4.63
N CYS A 18 7.29 -11.07 4.32
CA CYS A 18 6.99 -12.50 4.16
C CYS A 18 7.54 -13.02 2.83
N PHE A 19 8.86 -13.08 2.72
CA PHE A 19 9.55 -13.33 1.45
C PHE A 19 9.37 -14.78 0.96
N GLU A 20 9.30 -15.74 1.87
CA GLU A 20 9.05 -17.15 1.50
C GLU A 20 7.63 -17.32 0.95
N ALA A 21 6.64 -16.65 1.56
CA ALA A 21 5.27 -16.63 1.03
C ALA A 21 5.20 -15.97 -0.34
N LEU A 22 5.93 -14.86 -0.56
CA LEU A 22 5.99 -14.21 -1.88
C LEU A 22 6.53 -15.16 -2.95
N LYS A 23 7.62 -15.87 -2.68
CA LYS A 23 8.18 -16.88 -3.62
C LYS A 23 7.19 -18.02 -3.89
N ALA A 24 6.50 -18.50 -2.86
CA ALA A 24 5.49 -19.54 -3.00
C ALA A 24 4.30 -19.06 -3.85
N LEU A 25 3.83 -17.83 -3.63
CA LEU A 25 2.73 -17.25 -4.40
C LEU A 25 3.09 -17.10 -5.88
N LEU A 26 4.27 -16.55 -6.18
CA LEU A 26 4.76 -16.42 -7.57
C LEU A 26 4.86 -17.75 -8.28
N LYS A 27 5.29 -18.80 -7.57
CA LYS A 27 5.28 -20.17 -8.11
C LYS A 27 3.85 -20.68 -8.35
N THR A 28 2.92 -20.41 -7.43
CA THR A 28 1.52 -20.86 -7.54
C THR A 28 0.82 -20.25 -8.75
N ILE A 29 1.03 -18.94 -8.99
CA ILE A 29 0.45 -18.25 -10.15
C ILE A 29 1.26 -18.47 -11.44
N GLN A 30 2.37 -19.24 -11.38
CA GLN A 30 3.27 -19.48 -12.50
C GLN A 30 3.75 -18.17 -13.17
N PHE A 31 4.12 -17.19 -12.31
CA PHE A 31 4.54 -15.86 -12.76
C PHE A 31 5.75 -15.93 -13.70
N ASP A 32 5.60 -15.34 -14.87
CA ASP A 32 6.66 -15.17 -15.86
C ASP A 32 6.94 -13.66 -16.05
N PRO A 33 8.08 -13.13 -15.58
CA PRO A 33 8.38 -11.71 -15.65
C PRO A 33 8.55 -11.15 -17.07
N ASP A 34 8.59 -11.99 -18.08
CA ASP A 34 8.65 -11.61 -19.48
C ASP A 34 7.26 -11.51 -20.14
N GLN A 35 6.21 -11.99 -19.46
CA GLN A 35 4.84 -12.05 -19.98
C GLN A 35 3.80 -11.43 -19.02
N ASP A 36 4.06 -11.45 -17.71
CA ASP A 36 3.11 -11.02 -16.69
C ASP A 36 3.60 -9.74 -16.00
N PHE A 37 2.68 -9.03 -15.33
CA PHE A 37 3.01 -7.85 -14.56
C PHE A 37 2.42 -7.92 -13.15
N ILE A 38 3.19 -7.48 -12.15
CA ILE A 38 2.77 -7.45 -10.75
C ILE A 38 2.63 -6.00 -10.28
N TRP A 39 1.52 -5.73 -9.61
CA TRP A 39 1.25 -4.51 -8.86
C TRP A 39 1.25 -4.84 -7.37
N PHE A 40 2.17 -4.28 -6.58
CA PHE A 40 2.16 -4.46 -5.13
C PHE A 40 1.34 -3.37 -4.46
N ALA A 41 0.46 -3.78 -3.53
CA ALA A 41 -0.43 -2.87 -2.82
C ALA A 41 0.24 -2.07 -1.67
N GLY A 42 1.57 -2.05 -1.63
CA GLY A 42 2.35 -1.42 -0.57
C GLY A 42 2.63 -2.35 0.62
N ASP A 43 3.22 -1.78 1.68
CA ASP A 43 3.69 -2.52 2.85
C ASP A 43 4.58 -3.71 2.43
N LEU A 44 5.64 -3.39 1.69
CA LEU A 44 6.59 -4.38 1.19
C LEU A 44 7.43 -4.98 2.32
N VAL A 45 7.68 -4.18 3.35
CA VAL A 45 8.57 -4.46 4.47
C VAL A 45 7.85 -4.46 5.80
N ALA A 46 8.57 -4.80 6.83
CA ALA A 46 8.25 -4.84 8.24
C ALA A 46 7.60 -6.14 8.71
N ARG A 47 7.95 -6.53 9.95
CA ARG A 47 7.38 -7.63 10.74
C ARG A 47 7.73 -9.05 10.28
N GLY A 48 7.68 -9.33 8.99
CA GLY A 48 7.97 -10.66 8.43
C GLY A 48 9.44 -11.06 8.54
N GLU A 49 9.75 -12.26 8.13
CA GLU A 49 11.02 -12.92 8.37
C GLU A 49 12.19 -12.33 7.57
N ASN A 50 11.93 -11.63 6.44
CA ASN A 50 13.01 -11.16 5.56
C ASN A 50 12.60 -9.92 4.76
N SER A 51 12.56 -8.76 5.43
CA SER A 51 12.25 -7.48 4.78
C SER A 51 13.28 -7.11 3.71
N LEU A 52 14.56 -7.33 3.98
CA LEU A 52 15.63 -7.02 3.02
C LEU A 52 15.54 -7.86 1.74
N GLY A 53 15.30 -9.17 1.89
CA GLY A 53 15.15 -10.08 0.75
C GLY A 53 13.94 -9.73 -0.10
N ALA A 54 12.81 -9.43 0.52
CA ALA A 54 11.58 -9.01 -0.16
C ALA A 54 11.79 -7.70 -0.93
N LEU A 55 12.36 -6.68 -0.29
CA LEU A 55 12.58 -5.36 -0.89
C LEU A 55 13.52 -5.43 -2.10
N ARG A 56 14.66 -6.12 -1.97
CA ARG A 56 15.61 -6.33 -3.08
C ARG A 56 14.98 -7.07 -4.25
N PHE A 57 14.19 -8.09 -3.96
CA PHE A 57 13.53 -8.88 -4.99
C PHE A 57 12.50 -8.06 -5.75
N ILE A 58 11.65 -7.31 -5.03
CA ILE A 58 10.62 -6.44 -5.63
C ILE A 58 11.27 -5.32 -6.45
N LYS A 59 12.29 -4.64 -5.90
CA LYS A 59 13.06 -3.62 -6.65
C LYS A 59 13.58 -4.17 -7.97
N LYS A 60 14.17 -5.37 -7.96
CA LYS A 60 14.67 -6.02 -9.18
C LYS A 60 13.56 -6.31 -10.20
N LEU A 61 12.36 -6.68 -9.78
CA LEU A 61 11.23 -6.87 -10.69
C LEU A 61 10.78 -5.53 -11.31
N VAL A 62 10.74 -4.46 -10.50
CA VAL A 62 10.40 -3.11 -10.98
C VAL A 62 11.43 -2.61 -12.00
N GLU A 63 12.71 -2.77 -11.72
CA GLU A 63 13.81 -2.40 -12.64
C GLU A 63 13.79 -3.19 -13.96
N ARG A 64 13.20 -4.40 -13.95
CA ARG A 64 12.98 -5.21 -15.16
C ARG A 64 11.70 -4.82 -15.91
N ASN A 65 10.93 -3.83 -15.44
CA ASN A 65 9.59 -3.49 -15.93
C ASN A 65 8.61 -4.69 -15.90
N ALA A 66 8.72 -5.55 -14.89
CA ALA A 66 7.83 -6.67 -14.63
C ALA A 66 6.95 -6.45 -13.39
N ALA A 67 7.15 -5.34 -12.68
CA ALA A 67 6.33 -4.96 -11.53
C ALA A 67 6.28 -3.44 -11.32
N ALA A 68 5.31 -3.00 -10.50
CA ALA A 68 5.23 -1.69 -9.88
C ALA A 68 4.66 -1.83 -8.45
N THR A 69 4.80 -0.80 -7.64
CA THR A 69 4.28 -0.79 -6.27
C THR A 69 3.72 0.57 -5.91
N VAL A 70 2.79 0.61 -4.96
CA VAL A 70 2.48 1.82 -4.20
C VAL A 70 3.17 1.78 -2.84
N LEU A 71 3.28 2.92 -2.16
CA LEU A 71 3.79 2.99 -0.79
C LEU A 71 2.68 2.67 0.22
N GLY A 72 2.98 1.80 1.17
CA GLY A 72 2.18 1.58 2.35
C GLY A 72 2.70 2.32 3.59
N ASN A 73 1.98 2.23 4.70
CA ASN A 73 2.37 2.93 5.94
C ASN A 73 3.63 2.35 6.59
N HIS A 74 3.93 1.08 6.38
CA HIS A 74 5.19 0.47 6.85
C HIS A 74 6.38 0.90 5.98
N ASP A 75 6.19 1.06 4.68
CA ASP A 75 7.22 1.59 3.78
C ASP A 75 7.59 3.02 4.16
N LEU A 76 6.60 3.89 4.39
CA LEU A 76 6.81 5.25 4.90
C LEU A 76 7.49 5.26 6.27
N THR A 77 7.19 4.27 7.13
CA THR A 77 7.87 4.11 8.42
C THR A 77 9.33 3.72 8.24
N LEU A 78 9.66 2.84 7.29
CA LEU A 78 11.05 2.52 6.94
C LEU A 78 11.81 3.76 6.48
N LEU A 79 11.22 4.58 5.58
CA LEU A 79 11.84 5.84 5.13
C LEU A 79 12.18 6.77 6.29
N ALA A 80 11.23 6.98 7.21
CA ALA A 80 11.45 7.82 8.39
C ALA A 80 12.49 7.22 9.37
N ALA A 81 12.54 5.91 9.49
CA ALA A 81 13.52 5.21 10.33
C ALA A 81 14.94 5.30 9.75
N ALA A 82 15.09 5.11 8.44
CA ALA A 82 16.36 5.26 7.73
C ALA A 82 16.94 6.69 7.83
N ARG A 83 16.06 7.70 7.93
CA ARG A 83 16.44 9.10 8.18
C ARG A 83 16.65 9.45 9.67
N GLY A 84 16.58 8.46 10.58
CA GLY A 84 16.72 8.68 12.02
C GLY A 84 15.56 9.47 12.67
N ILE A 85 14.47 9.71 11.94
CA ILE A 85 13.30 10.47 12.40
C ILE A 85 12.39 9.60 13.28
N LYS A 86 12.30 8.31 12.96
CA LYS A 86 11.49 7.32 13.67
C LYS A 86 12.36 6.29 14.36
N ALA A 87 12.15 6.08 15.66
CA ALA A 87 12.82 4.99 16.37
C ALA A 87 12.30 3.62 15.86
N ILE A 88 13.23 2.73 15.56
CA ILE A 88 12.95 1.33 15.17
C ILE A 88 12.55 0.56 16.44
N LYS A 89 11.44 -0.14 16.37
CA LYS A 89 11.02 -1.09 17.40
C LYS A 89 11.39 -2.50 16.94
N ASP A 90 11.76 -3.37 17.87
CA ASP A 90 12.15 -4.75 17.55
C ASP A 90 11.09 -5.48 16.71
N LYS A 91 9.81 -5.25 17.01
CA LYS A 91 8.69 -5.82 16.24
C LYS A 91 8.58 -5.33 14.81
N ASP A 92 9.23 -4.21 14.45
CA ASP A 92 9.17 -3.68 13.09
C ASP A 92 10.03 -4.51 12.13
N ASN A 93 11.06 -5.20 12.65
CA ASN A 93 11.93 -6.13 11.90
C ASN A 93 12.43 -5.56 10.56
N ILE A 94 12.96 -4.32 10.59
CA ILE A 94 13.45 -3.58 9.41
C ILE A 94 14.93 -3.19 9.53
N ARG A 95 15.59 -3.62 10.61
CA ARG A 95 16.99 -3.27 10.87
C ARG A 95 17.92 -3.84 9.80
N ASP A 96 17.61 -5.03 9.30
CA ASP A 96 18.33 -5.68 8.20
C ASP A 96 18.38 -4.83 6.92
N VAL A 97 17.31 -4.08 6.63
CA VAL A 97 17.27 -3.14 5.50
C VAL A 97 18.15 -1.92 5.76
N ILE A 98 18.09 -1.36 6.98
CA ILE A 98 18.81 -0.13 7.33
C ILE A 98 20.32 -0.38 7.42
N ASP A 99 20.72 -1.54 7.95
CA ASP A 99 22.14 -1.91 8.13
C ASP A 99 22.73 -2.56 6.85
N ALA A 100 21.95 -2.73 5.78
CA ALA A 100 22.42 -3.32 4.54
C ALA A 100 23.42 -2.44 3.81
N ILE A 101 24.38 -3.04 3.10
CA ILE A 101 25.41 -2.32 2.34
C ILE A 101 24.82 -1.48 1.21
N ASP A 102 23.65 -1.85 0.70
CA ASP A 102 22.89 -1.17 -0.35
C ASP A 102 21.66 -0.41 0.19
N SER A 103 21.64 -0.13 1.50
CA SER A 103 20.53 0.56 2.17
C SER A 103 20.16 1.87 1.49
N ASP A 104 21.16 2.73 1.21
CA ASP A 104 20.93 4.03 0.59
C ASP A 104 20.23 3.90 -0.78
N ASP A 105 20.64 2.94 -1.61
CA ASP A 105 20.04 2.66 -2.91
C ASP A 105 18.60 2.11 -2.76
N LEU A 106 18.36 1.22 -1.79
CA LEU A 106 17.02 0.69 -1.51
C LEU A 106 16.06 1.77 -1.02
N ILE A 107 16.52 2.63 -0.11
CA ILE A 107 15.72 3.73 0.46
C ILE A 107 15.45 4.81 -0.59
N ASP A 108 16.46 5.17 -1.43
CA ASP A 108 16.28 6.14 -2.50
C ASP A 108 15.33 5.63 -3.59
N TRP A 109 15.37 4.34 -3.90
CA TRP A 109 14.41 3.72 -4.79
C TRP A 109 13.01 3.71 -4.19
N LEU A 110 12.85 3.32 -2.90
CA LEU A 110 11.55 3.18 -2.25
C LEU A 110 10.83 4.53 -2.14
N ARG A 111 11.53 5.61 -1.75
CA ARG A 111 10.93 6.94 -1.60
C ARG A 111 10.39 7.54 -2.91
N LYS A 112 10.77 6.99 -4.06
CA LYS A 112 10.32 7.40 -5.38
C LYS A 112 9.11 6.60 -5.88
N GLN A 113 8.62 5.65 -5.09
CA GLN A 113 7.44 4.89 -5.46
C GLN A 113 6.16 5.69 -5.21
N PRO A 114 5.12 5.52 -6.04
CA PRO A 114 3.87 6.27 -5.94
C PRO A 114 3.01 5.84 -4.74
N LEU A 115 1.98 6.64 -4.44
CA LEU A 115 0.90 6.31 -3.50
C LEU A 115 -0.39 5.84 -4.21
N CYS A 116 -0.50 6.14 -5.51
CA CYS A 116 -1.66 5.79 -6.33
C CYS A 116 -1.20 5.44 -7.74
N VAL A 117 -1.70 4.34 -8.28
CA VAL A 117 -1.44 3.92 -9.67
C VAL A 117 -2.70 3.40 -10.35
N PHE A 118 -2.68 3.39 -11.68
CA PHE A 118 -3.73 2.79 -12.51
C PHE A 118 -3.18 1.54 -13.21
N PRO A 119 -3.44 0.34 -12.70
CA PRO A 119 -3.03 -0.91 -13.36
C PRO A 119 -3.56 -1.07 -14.78
N ASN A 120 -4.74 -0.54 -15.04
CA ASN A 120 -5.35 -0.42 -16.36
C ASN A 120 -6.34 0.76 -16.37
N ALA A 121 -7.05 0.97 -17.49
CA ALA A 121 -7.97 2.09 -17.68
C ALA A 121 -9.19 2.07 -16.73
N THR A 122 -9.48 0.97 -16.06
CA THR A 122 -10.67 0.79 -15.21
C THR A 122 -10.35 0.35 -13.79
N THR A 123 -9.07 0.32 -13.42
CA THR A 123 -8.64 -0.09 -12.07
C THR A 123 -7.73 0.97 -11.46
N VAL A 124 -7.94 1.32 -10.21
CA VAL A 124 -7.07 2.16 -9.40
C VAL A 124 -6.60 1.40 -8.17
N LEU A 125 -5.31 1.52 -7.85
CA LEU A 125 -4.67 0.87 -6.71
C LEU A 125 -4.09 1.93 -5.78
N THR A 126 -4.46 1.85 -4.50
CA THR A 126 -3.85 2.58 -3.38
C THR A 126 -3.67 1.60 -2.22
N HIS A 127 -2.82 1.94 -1.24
CA HIS A 127 -2.58 0.99 -0.15
C HIS A 127 -3.80 0.77 0.77
N ALA A 128 -4.50 1.84 1.21
CA ALA A 128 -5.60 1.69 2.18
C ALA A 128 -7.01 2.03 1.65
N GLY A 129 -7.14 2.25 0.34
CA GLY A 129 -8.40 2.64 -0.28
C GLY A 129 -8.47 4.14 -0.61
N ILE A 130 -9.64 4.59 -1.03
CA ILE A 130 -9.90 5.96 -1.51
C ILE A 130 -11.07 6.56 -0.71
N PRO A 131 -10.93 7.79 -0.16
CA PRO A 131 -12.05 8.46 0.49
C PRO A 131 -13.25 8.57 -0.44
N THR A 132 -14.44 8.43 0.12
CA THR A 132 -15.68 8.32 -0.65
C THR A 132 -15.99 9.53 -1.53
N ASN A 133 -15.49 10.70 -1.15
CA ASN A 133 -15.69 11.98 -1.87
C ASN A 133 -14.58 12.30 -2.89
N TRP A 134 -13.58 11.43 -3.08
CA TRP A 134 -12.56 11.60 -4.13
C TRP A 134 -12.84 10.72 -5.33
N THR A 135 -12.63 11.27 -6.54
CA THR A 135 -12.54 10.45 -7.77
C THR A 135 -11.17 9.77 -7.84
N ALA A 136 -11.01 8.81 -8.75
CA ALA A 136 -9.72 8.16 -8.97
C ALA A 136 -8.66 9.17 -9.47
N GLU A 137 -9.04 10.08 -10.37
CA GLU A 137 -8.16 11.11 -10.91
C GLU A 137 -7.78 12.15 -9.85
N GLN A 138 -8.73 12.58 -9.01
CA GLN A 138 -8.44 13.47 -7.89
C GLN A 138 -7.48 12.78 -6.90
N THR A 139 -7.67 11.50 -6.63
CA THR A 139 -6.78 10.71 -5.77
C THR A 139 -5.35 10.72 -6.30
N ALA A 140 -5.16 10.47 -7.58
CA ALA A 140 -3.83 10.50 -8.21
C ALA A 140 -3.19 11.89 -8.15
N ALA A 141 -3.97 12.95 -8.39
CA ALA A 141 -3.48 14.32 -8.30
C ALA A 141 -3.03 14.69 -6.86
N LEU A 142 -3.79 14.28 -5.84
CA LEU A 142 -3.45 14.50 -4.45
C LEU A 142 -2.26 13.62 -4.00
N ALA A 143 -2.19 12.37 -4.46
CA ALA A 143 -1.05 11.49 -4.23
C ALA A 143 0.25 12.12 -4.75
N ALA A 144 0.23 12.71 -5.95
CA ALA A 144 1.38 13.37 -6.57
C ALA A 144 1.93 14.55 -5.73
N GLU A 145 1.10 15.24 -4.95
CA GLU A 145 1.57 16.29 -4.04
C GLU A 145 2.51 15.72 -2.95
N VAL A 146 2.17 14.56 -2.39
CA VAL A 146 2.97 13.87 -1.38
C VAL A 146 4.21 13.24 -2.01
N GLU A 147 4.05 12.58 -3.15
CA GLU A 147 5.11 11.94 -3.90
C GLU A 147 6.23 12.94 -4.27
N ALA A 148 5.86 14.13 -4.73
CA ALA A 148 6.81 15.19 -5.06
C ALA A 148 7.66 15.61 -3.85
N VAL A 149 7.08 15.61 -2.64
CA VAL A 149 7.82 15.96 -1.41
C VAL A 149 8.73 14.82 -0.97
N ILE A 150 8.25 13.58 -0.98
CA ILE A 150 9.04 12.41 -0.55
C ILE A 150 10.19 12.12 -1.53
N ALA A 151 9.97 12.34 -2.82
CA ALA A 151 10.96 12.12 -3.88
C ALA A 151 11.91 13.31 -4.10
N ALA A 152 11.74 14.43 -3.37
CA ALA A 152 12.56 15.63 -3.56
C ALA A 152 14.06 15.34 -3.36
N ASP A 153 14.91 16.02 -4.15
CA ASP A 153 16.37 15.92 -4.01
C ASP A 153 16.87 16.63 -2.76
N ASP A 154 16.14 17.64 -2.28
CA ASP A 154 16.40 18.34 -1.03
C ASP A 154 15.89 17.52 0.16
N PHE A 155 16.81 16.86 0.85
CA PHE A 155 16.50 16.04 2.01
C PHE A 155 15.98 16.83 3.22
N ASP A 156 16.21 18.13 3.31
CA ASP A 156 15.62 18.95 4.38
C ASP A 156 14.10 19.05 4.20
N VAL A 157 13.62 19.13 2.97
CA VAL A 157 12.20 19.09 2.61
C VAL A 157 11.60 17.71 2.96
N VAL A 158 12.28 16.63 2.59
CA VAL A 158 11.86 15.25 2.88
C VAL A 158 11.77 15.03 4.39
N ASP A 159 12.81 15.39 5.14
CA ASP A 159 12.90 15.20 6.59
C ASP A 159 11.85 16.03 7.34
N ALA A 160 11.61 17.27 6.89
CA ALA A 160 10.56 18.11 7.47
C ALA A 160 9.19 17.45 7.32
N PHE A 161 8.87 16.92 6.15
CA PHE A 161 7.62 16.20 5.93
C PHE A 161 7.55 14.91 6.74
N LEU A 162 8.58 14.05 6.72
CA LEU A 162 8.60 12.78 7.45
C LEU A 162 8.43 12.98 8.96
N LYS A 163 8.91 14.08 9.54
CA LYS A 163 8.66 14.44 10.94
C LYS A 163 7.20 14.77 11.20
N GLU A 164 6.56 15.48 10.26
CA GLU A 164 5.20 16.00 10.39
C GLU A 164 4.12 15.01 9.86
N MET A 165 4.47 13.97 9.11
CA MET A 165 3.49 13.03 8.56
C MET A 165 2.81 12.17 9.63
N TYR A 166 3.46 12.00 10.79
CA TYR A 166 2.86 11.26 11.90
C TYR A 166 1.86 12.13 12.65
N GLY A 167 0.71 11.55 12.92
CA GLY A 167 -0.37 12.23 13.63
C GLY A 167 -1.73 11.80 13.09
N LYS A 168 -2.76 12.19 13.81
CA LYS A 168 -4.15 11.87 13.43
C LYS A 168 -4.83 13.07 12.78
N GLU A 169 -4.45 14.30 13.17
CA GLU A 169 -5.09 15.51 12.67
C GLU A 169 -4.37 16.08 11.44
N PRO A 170 -5.12 16.59 10.46
CA PRO A 170 -6.58 16.62 10.40
C PRO A 170 -7.16 15.24 10.08
N THR A 171 -8.32 14.90 10.69
CA THR A 171 -9.06 13.66 10.43
C THR A 171 -10.05 13.78 9.28
N LEU A 172 -10.33 15.00 8.84
CA LEU A 172 -11.28 15.28 7.76
C LEU A 172 -10.60 16.11 6.66
N TRP A 173 -10.80 15.66 5.41
CA TRP A 173 -10.34 16.40 4.24
C TRP A 173 -11.10 17.71 4.05
N SER A 174 -10.35 18.75 3.69
CA SER A 174 -10.86 20.00 3.15
C SER A 174 -9.90 20.50 2.07
N ASP A 175 -10.41 21.04 0.99
CA ASP A 175 -9.59 21.65 -0.07
C ASP A 175 -8.80 22.88 0.42
N GLU A 176 -9.20 23.46 1.55
CA GLU A 176 -8.53 24.58 2.21
C GLU A 176 -7.27 24.16 2.99
N LEU A 177 -7.05 22.84 3.20
CA LEU A 177 -5.85 22.36 3.87
C LEU A 177 -4.60 22.72 3.06
N THR A 178 -3.55 23.17 3.77
CA THR A 178 -2.27 23.56 3.18
C THR A 178 -1.08 22.97 3.94
N GLY A 179 0.10 22.98 3.32
CA GLY A 179 1.35 22.54 3.94
C GLY A 179 1.31 21.11 4.46
N HIS A 180 2.04 20.82 5.53
CA HIS A 180 2.16 19.46 6.07
C HIS A 180 0.83 18.88 6.58
N ALA A 181 -0.11 19.72 7.03
CA ALA A 181 -1.44 19.26 7.43
C ALA A 181 -2.20 18.64 6.25
N ARG A 182 -2.13 19.26 5.06
CA ARG A 182 -2.71 18.73 3.81
C ARG A 182 -2.06 17.41 3.42
N LEU A 183 -0.73 17.38 3.34
CA LEU A 183 0.02 16.18 2.95
C LEU A 183 -0.21 15.02 3.92
N ARG A 184 -0.22 15.28 5.23
CA ARG A 184 -0.54 14.27 6.26
C ARG A 184 -1.95 13.72 6.11
N CYS A 185 -2.93 14.56 5.81
CA CYS A 185 -4.30 14.13 5.57
C CYS A 185 -4.37 13.16 4.37
N ILE A 186 -3.72 13.50 3.26
CA ILE A 186 -3.62 12.63 2.08
C ILE A 186 -2.99 11.28 2.43
N VAL A 187 -1.81 11.30 3.09
CA VAL A 187 -1.15 10.06 3.54
C VAL A 187 -2.05 9.22 4.44
N ASN A 188 -2.75 9.85 5.39
CA ASN A 188 -3.63 9.15 6.31
C ASN A 188 -4.78 8.44 5.59
N TYR A 189 -5.37 9.08 4.59
CA TYR A 189 -6.40 8.43 3.76
C TYR A 189 -5.82 7.27 2.94
N LEU A 190 -4.75 7.53 2.19
CA LEU A 190 -4.25 6.55 1.22
C LEU A 190 -3.49 5.38 1.85
N THR A 191 -2.99 5.54 3.10
CA THR A 191 -2.15 4.49 3.72
C THR A 191 -2.64 3.98 5.07
N ARG A 192 -3.68 4.59 5.68
CA ARG A 192 -4.07 4.22 7.06
C ARG A 192 -5.58 4.13 7.28
N MET A 193 -6.39 4.47 6.29
CA MET A 193 -7.85 4.48 6.39
C MET A 193 -8.42 3.08 6.60
N ARG A 194 -9.39 2.98 7.53
CA ARG A 194 -10.26 1.80 7.71
C ARG A 194 -11.70 2.23 7.88
N LEU A 195 -11.97 2.97 8.94
CA LEU A 195 -13.31 3.50 9.22
C LEU A 195 -13.38 4.99 8.94
N THR A 196 -14.54 5.40 8.44
CA THR A 196 -14.92 6.81 8.34
C THR A 196 -16.32 7.02 8.91
N ASP A 197 -16.65 8.28 9.22
CA ASP A 197 -18.07 8.68 9.39
C ASP A 197 -18.68 9.07 8.03
N SER A 198 -19.95 9.46 8.05
CA SER A 198 -20.69 9.87 6.84
C SER A 198 -20.14 11.14 6.16
N ALA A 199 -19.35 11.94 6.87
CA ALA A 199 -18.64 13.11 6.32
C ALA A 199 -17.27 12.75 5.75
N GLY A 200 -16.79 11.50 5.93
CA GLY A 200 -15.47 11.03 5.54
C GLY A 200 -14.40 11.23 6.62
N ARG A 201 -14.75 11.60 7.86
CA ARG A 201 -13.80 11.75 8.97
C ARG A 201 -13.17 10.40 9.32
N LEU A 202 -11.82 10.37 9.41
CA LEU A 202 -11.05 9.18 9.73
C LEU A 202 -11.15 8.78 11.21
N GLU A 203 -11.23 7.48 11.44
CA GLU A 203 -11.05 6.82 12.74
C GLU A 203 -9.81 5.91 12.68
N PHE A 204 -8.92 5.99 13.68
CA PHE A 204 -7.61 5.33 13.65
C PHE A 204 -7.41 4.25 14.72
N SER A 205 -8.32 4.08 15.65
CA SER A 205 -8.15 3.12 16.75
C SER A 205 -8.58 1.71 16.35
N PHE A 206 -9.58 1.62 15.46
CA PHE A 206 -10.13 0.34 15.01
C PHE A 206 -9.20 -0.39 14.04
N LYS A 207 -8.94 -1.67 14.32
CA LYS A 207 -8.07 -2.55 13.52
C LYS A 207 -8.62 -3.96 13.38
N ASP A 208 -9.73 -4.21 14.05
CA ASP A 208 -10.33 -5.53 14.24
C ASP A 208 -11.18 -5.94 13.02
N SER A 209 -11.90 -7.04 13.14
CA SER A 209 -12.72 -7.58 12.07
C SER A 209 -14.05 -6.82 11.94
N LEU A 210 -14.73 -6.99 10.80
CA LEU A 210 -16.04 -6.37 10.55
C LEU A 210 -17.14 -6.84 11.53
N SER A 211 -16.92 -7.97 12.21
CA SER A 211 -17.84 -8.50 13.24
C SER A 211 -17.69 -7.84 14.61
N ASP A 212 -16.59 -7.09 14.82
CA ASP A 212 -16.33 -6.46 16.10
C ASP A 212 -17.07 -5.14 16.26
N SER A 213 -17.28 -4.73 17.52
CA SER A 213 -17.96 -3.48 17.82
C SER A 213 -17.17 -2.28 17.35
N MET A 214 -17.71 -1.52 16.42
CA MET A 214 -17.08 -0.32 15.87
C MET A 214 -17.45 0.91 16.73
N PRO A 215 -16.60 1.96 16.72
CA PRO A 215 -16.94 3.23 17.34
C PRO A 215 -18.23 3.81 16.76
N GLU A 216 -19.06 4.39 17.64
CA GLU A 216 -20.36 4.96 17.26
C GLU A 216 -20.22 6.01 16.15
N GLY A 217 -21.05 5.90 15.12
CA GLY A 217 -21.05 6.81 13.96
C GLY A 217 -20.01 6.49 12.88
N PHE A 218 -19.13 5.49 13.10
CA PHE A 218 -18.11 5.08 12.13
C PHE A 218 -18.44 3.72 11.51
N LYS A 219 -18.06 3.59 10.23
CA LYS A 219 -18.21 2.36 9.44
C LYS A 219 -17.01 2.17 8.55
N PRO A 220 -16.78 0.96 8.01
CA PRO A 220 -15.84 0.74 6.92
C PRO A 220 -16.06 1.76 5.80
N TRP A 221 -14.96 2.39 5.34
CA TRP A 221 -15.04 3.45 4.32
C TRP A 221 -15.83 3.02 3.08
N PHE A 222 -15.75 1.74 2.72
CA PHE A 222 -16.40 1.16 1.54
C PHE A 222 -17.91 0.84 1.73
N GLU A 223 -18.47 1.06 2.91
CA GLU A 223 -19.93 1.02 3.12
C GLU A 223 -20.63 2.32 2.70
N PHE A 224 -19.86 3.36 2.44
CA PHE A 224 -20.37 4.60 1.88
C PHE A 224 -20.21 4.63 0.36
N ALA A 225 -21.08 5.39 -0.33
CA ALA A 225 -20.98 5.53 -1.79
C ALA A 225 -19.67 6.20 -2.19
N SER A 226 -18.80 5.48 -2.89
CA SER A 226 -17.50 5.97 -3.34
C SER A 226 -17.57 6.54 -4.74
N GLN A 227 -17.08 7.77 -4.94
CA GLN A 227 -16.99 8.37 -6.28
C GLN A 227 -16.00 7.63 -7.17
N ALA A 228 -14.85 7.22 -6.65
CA ALA A 228 -13.86 6.44 -7.40
C ALA A 228 -14.44 5.09 -7.87
N ALA A 229 -15.20 4.40 -7.01
CA ALA A 229 -15.79 3.10 -7.32
C ALA A 229 -16.96 3.15 -8.33
N GLN A 230 -17.43 4.34 -8.71
CA GLN A 230 -18.40 4.51 -9.79
C GLN A 230 -17.78 4.36 -11.19
N THR A 231 -16.49 4.62 -11.33
CA THR A 231 -15.78 4.63 -12.60
C THR A 231 -14.65 3.61 -12.69
N HIS A 232 -14.08 3.22 -11.55
CA HIS A 232 -12.94 2.33 -11.46
C HIS A 232 -13.17 1.24 -10.43
N LYS A 233 -12.58 0.07 -10.63
CA LYS A 233 -12.38 -0.91 -9.57
C LYS A 233 -11.28 -0.40 -8.64
N VAL A 234 -11.62 -0.22 -7.37
CA VAL A 234 -10.67 0.18 -6.31
C VAL A 234 -10.07 -1.08 -5.69
N VAL A 235 -8.77 -1.29 -5.86
CA VAL A 235 -8.04 -2.39 -5.22
C VAL A 235 -7.17 -1.81 -4.11
N PHE A 236 -7.13 -2.48 -2.95
CA PHE A 236 -6.39 -1.99 -1.79
C PHE A 236 -5.92 -3.12 -0.86
N GLY A 237 -4.89 -2.88 -0.05
CA GLY A 237 -4.34 -3.76 0.97
C GLY A 237 -4.70 -3.34 2.40
N HIS A 238 -3.69 -3.20 3.27
CA HIS A 238 -3.70 -2.54 4.58
C HIS A 238 -4.57 -3.17 5.67
N TRP A 239 -5.72 -3.73 5.36
CA TRP A 239 -6.66 -4.20 6.37
C TRP A 239 -6.70 -5.73 6.43
N ALA A 240 -5.67 -6.31 7.10
CA ALA A 240 -5.47 -7.74 7.25
C ALA A 240 -6.71 -8.51 7.76
N ALA A 241 -7.51 -7.89 8.65
CA ALA A 241 -8.71 -8.52 9.18
C ALA A 241 -9.83 -8.76 8.14
N LEU A 242 -9.73 -8.17 6.94
CA LEU A 242 -10.61 -8.46 5.81
C LEU A 242 -10.24 -9.76 5.08
N GLN A 243 -9.01 -10.23 5.24
CA GLN A 243 -8.51 -11.49 4.66
C GLN A 243 -8.76 -11.62 3.15
N GLY A 244 -8.47 -10.56 2.38
CA GLY A 244 -8.64 -10.54 0.93
C GLY A 244 -10.08 -10.55 0.44
N LYS A 245 -11.01 -10.15 1.30
CA LYS A 245 -12.45 -10.20 0.97
C LYS A 245 -12.79 -9.30 -0.20
N THR A 246 -13.51 -9.83 -1.18
CA THR A 246 -14.22 -9.02 -2.17
C THR A 246 -15.38 -8.31 -1.48
N ILE A 247 -15.38 -6.98 -1.54
CA ILE A 247 -16.38 -6.14 -0.89
C ILE A 247 -17.60 -5.95 -1.80
N SER A 248 -17.32 -5.66 -3.07
CA SER A 248 -18.31 -5.49 -4.13
C SER A 248 -17.64 -5.69 -5.49
N ASP A 249 -18.41 -5.66 -6.58
CA ASP A 249 -17.86 -5.76 -7.95
C ASP A 249 -16.83 -4.68 -8.26
N SER A 250 -16.88 -3.53 -7.57
CA SER A 250 -15.99 -2.40 -7.78
C SER A 250 -14.98 -2.15 -6.64
N ILE A 251 -14.95 -2.98 -5.58
CA ILE A 251 -14.04 -2.78 -4.44
C ILE A 251 -13.48 -4.13 -3.98
N GLN A 252 -12.16 -4.30 -4.09
CA GLN A 252 -11.43 -5.52 -3.76
C GLN A 252 -10.33 -5.25 -2.73
N ASN A 253 -10.38 -5.93 -1.57
CA ASN A 253 -9.25 -6.02 -0.66
C ASN A 253 -8.34 -7.18 -1.08
N VAL A 254 -7.01 -6.98 -1.00
CA VAL A 254 -6.01 -8.02 -1.34
C VAL A 254 -5.07 -8.33 -0.16
N ASP A 255 -5.26 -7.72 1.01
CA ASP A 255 -4.48 -8.04 2.21
C ASP A 255 -5.03 -9.30 2.88
N GLY A 256 -4.32 -10.40 2.73
CA GLY A 256 -4.66 -11.69 3.33
C GLY A 256 -4.13 -11.87 4.76
N GLY A 257 -3.40 -10.89 5.31
CA GLY A 257 -2.85 -10.97 6.67
C GLY A 257 -1.67 -11.93 6.82
N CYS A 258 -0.84 -12.08 5.79
CA CYS A 258 0.27 -13.03 5.74
C CYS A 258 1.17 -12.97 6.99
N VAL A 259 1.59 -11.78 7.38
CA VAL A 259 2.48 -11.57 8.54
C VAL A 259 1.83 -11.91 9.89
N TRP A 260 0.52 -12.10 9.90
CA TRP A 260 -0.26 -12.50 11.08
C TRP A 260 -0.58 -14.01 11.11
N GLY A 261 0.11 -14.82 10.30
CA GLY A 261 -0.12 -16.26 10.22
C GLY A 261 -1.26 -16.67 9.29
N HIS A 262 -1.70 -15.76 8.44
CA HIS A 262 -2.70 -16.03 7.41
C HIS A 262 -2.04 -16.14 6.02
N GLN A 263 -2.67 -15.61 4.98
CA GLN A 263 -2.29 -15.84 3.60
C GLN A 263 -1.69 -14.62 2.91
N LEU A 264 -0.76 -14.82 2.00
CA LEU A 264 -0.41 -13.84 0.98
C LEU A 264 -1.26 -14.09 -0.26
N MET A 265 -1.82 -13.01 -0.81
CA MET A 265 -2.81 -13.10 -1.89
C MET A 265 -2.38 -12.33 -3.13
N ALA A 266 -2.78 -12.86 -4.30
CA ALA A 266 -2.69 -12.19 -5.58
C ALA A 266 -4.06 -12.19 -6.27
N TYR A 267 -4.50 -11.03 -6.71
CA TYR A 267 -5.73 -10.82 -7.46
C TYR A 267 -5.41 -10.57 -8.93
N ARG A 268 -5.87 -11.44 -9.84
CA ARG A 268 -5.66 -11.29 -11.28
C ARG A 268 -6.76 -10.41 -11.86
N LEU A 269 -6.35 -9.34 -12.55
CA LEU A 269 -7.28 -8.30 -13.02
C LEU A 269 -8.17 -8.75 -14.20
N GLU A 270 -7.68 -9.66 -15.05
CA GLU A 270 -8.34 -10.05 -16.29
C GLU A 270 -9.61 -10.86 -16.06
N ASP A 271 -9.65 -11.65 -15.01
CA ASP A 271 -10.79 -12.57 -14.71
C ASP A 271 -11.20 -12.54 -13.23
N GLU A 272 -10.64 -11.59 -12.47
CA GLU A 272 -10.98 -11.38 -11.07
C GLU A 272 -10.68 -12.58 -10.15
N THR A 273 -9.77 -13.48 -10.58
CA THR A 273 -9.38 -14.64 -9.81
C THR A 273 -8.45 -14.27 -8.66
N LEU A 274 -8.80 -14.72 -7.46
CA LEU A 274 -7.97 -14.57 -6.26
C LEU A 274 -7.17 -15.85 -6.02
N PHE A 275 -5.85 -15.71 -5.90
CA PHE A 275 -4.91 -16.77 -5.51
C PHE A 275 -4.41 -16.51 -4.10
N ALA A 276 -4.13 -17.54 -3.34
CA ALA A 276 -3.62 -17.42 -1.99
C ALA A 276 -2.63 -18.53 -1.66
N VAL A 277 -1.67 -18.22 -0.80
CA VAL A 277 -0.75 -19.19 -0.19
C VAL A 277 -0.65 -18.91 1.29
N ASP A 278 -0.58 -19.96 2.10
CA ASP A 278 -0.34 -19.79 3.54
C ASP A 278 1.09 -19.31 3.79
N ASN A 279 1.30 -18.62 4.90
CA ASN A 279 2.64 -18.25 5.33
C ASN A 279 3.40 -19.50 5.78
N PRO A 280 4.48 -19.93 5.08
CA PRO A 280 5.18 -21.17 5.42
C PRO A 280 6.09 -21.05 6.64
N VAL A 281 6.28 -19.86 7.17
CA VAL A 281 7.23 -19.57 8.29
C VAL A 281 6.52 -19.45 9.64
N GLN A 282 5.19 -19.45 9.65
CA GLN A 282 4.41 -19.37 10.90
C GLN A 282 3.58 -20.62 11.14
#